data_81ebc98b1cf7e9610cbced58d04a50b4
#
_entry.id   81ebc98b1cf7e9610cbced58d04a50b4
#
_cell.length_a   1.000
_cell.length_b   1.000
_cell.length_c   1.000
_cell.angle_alpha   90.00
_cell.angle_beta   90.00
_cell.angle_gamma   90.00
#
_symmetry.space_group_name_H-M   'P 1'
#
loop_
_entity.id
_entity.type
_entity.pdbx_description
1 polymer ?
#
loop_
_entity_poly.entity_id
_entity_poly.type
_entity_poly.pdbx_seq_one_letter_code
_entity_poly.pdbx_strand_id
1 'polypeptide(L)'
;MRKNTVRGDALILTVSDQIEQLEYILENLPDICFHIAAPVHFSEKIGVLESKYNVRLVTVTTDQQIDFLVNMCDFLLDINHFQEVDAIVSRFVQAEKPVFAFDNTVHGNQGQEVFLSSTPDKLVFR
;
A
#
# COMPACT_ATOMS: atom_id res chain seq x y z
N MET A 1 17.26 -11.44 -6.33
CA MET A 1 16.50 -10.56 -5.41
C MET A 1 16.34 -11.20 -4.03
N ARG A 2 16.63 -10.48 -3.01
CA ARG A 2 16.52 -11.03 -1.67
C ARG A 2 15.24 -10.56 -1.01
N LYS A 3 14.42 -11.54 -0.62
CA LYS A 3 13.17 -11.26 0.08
C LYS A 3 13.33 -11.33 1.59
N ASN A 4 14.50 -11.74 2.05
CA ASN A 4 14.73 -11.90 3.48
C ASN A 4 15.36 -10.68 4.14
N THR A 5 15.66 -9.63 3.35
CA THR A 5 16.24 -8.40 3.88
C THR A 5 15.15 -7.32 3.87
N VAL A 6 14.35 -7.30 4.93
CA VAL A 6 13.22 -6.37 5.04
C VAL A 6 13.54 -5.33 6.10
N ARG A 7 13.42 -4.04 5.75
CA ARG A 7 13.66 -2.93 6.65
C ARG A 7 12.38 -2.24 7.10
N GLY A 8 11.24 -2.58 6.52
CA GLY A 8 9.98 -2.00 6.90
C GLY A 8 8.84 -2.67 6.19
N ASP A 9 7.62 -2.37 6.64
CA ASP A 9 6.40 -2.94 6.11
C ASP A 9 5.45 -1.83 5.69
N ALA A 10 4.91 -1.94 4.48
CA ALA A 10 3.93 -1.00 3.94
C ALA A 10 2.62 -1.72 3.67
N LEU A 11 1.52 -0.99 3.81
CA LEU A 11 0.21 -1.52 3.50
C LEU A 11 -0.37 -0.82 2.29
N ILE A 12 -0.97 -1.58 1.39
CA ILE A 12 -1.83 -1.08 0.32
C ILE A 12 -3.16 -1.82 0.48
N LEU A 13 -4.22 -1.08 0.79
CA LEU A 13 -5.55 -1.67 0.93
C LEU A 13 -6.40 -1.22 -0.25
N THR A 14 -6.90 -2.18 -1.03
CA THR A 14 -7.52 -1.88 -2.30
C THR A 14 -8.71 -2.79 -2.57
N VAL A 15 -9.58 -2.38 -3.50
CA VAL A 15 -10.69 -3.23 -3.97
C VAL A 15 -10.48 -3.70 -5.40
N SER A 16 -9.35 -3.34 -6.03
CA SER A 16 -9.12 -3.68 -7.43
C SER A 16 -7.62 -3.77 -7.69
N ASP A 17 -7.26 -4.08 -8.95
CA ASP A 17 -5.86 -4.07 -9.37
C ASP A 17 -5.43 -2.71 -9.95
N GLN A 18 -6.26 -1.67 -9.82
CA GLN A 18 -5.93 -0.33 -10.28
C GLN A 18 -5.16 0.40 -9.18
N ILE A 19 -3.87 0.16 -9.13
CA ILE A 19 -2.96 0.71 -8.11
C ILE A 19 -1.90 1.54 -8.83
N GLU A 20 -1.86 2.83 -8.51
CA GLU A 20 -1.03 3.78 -9.26
C GLU A 20 0.44 3.54 -9.03
N GLN A 21 1.22 3.44 -10.11
CA GLN A 21 2.69 3.32 -10.07
C GLN A 21 3.19 2.14 -9.23
N LEU A 22 2.40 1.08 -9.15
CA LEU A 22 2.72 -0.03 -8.24
C LEU A 22 4.08 -0.66 -8.56
N GLU A 23 4.30 -1.06 -9.81
CA GLU A 23 5.55 -1.75 -10.14
C GLU A 23 6.75 -0.85 -9.98
N TYR A 24 6.62 0.43 -10.29
CA TYR A 24 7.72 1.37 -10.09
C TYR A 24 8.13 1.40 -8.61
N ILE A 25 7.13 1.47 -7.72
CA ILE A 25 7.40 1.51 -6.28
C ILE A 25 8.05 0.21 -5.82
N LEU A 26 7.52 -0.93 -6.27
CA LEU A 26 8.05 -2.23 -5.87
C LEU A 26 9.50 -2.41 -6.31
N GLU A 27 9.81 -1.97 -7.51
CA GLU A 27 11.17 -2.10 -8.05
C GLU A 27 12.17 -1.22 -7.33
N ASN A 28 11.72 -0.08 -6.86
CA ASN A 28 12.62 0.92 -6.29
C ASN A 28 12.71 0.89 -4.76
N LEU A 29 11.91 0.03 -4.11
CA LEU A 29 11.95 -0.14 -2.66
C LEU A 29 12.04 -1.63 -2.31
N PRO A 30 13.15 -2.28 -2.70
CA PRO A 30 13.27 -3.73 -2.49
C PRO A 30 13.40 -4.13 -1.01
N ASP A 31 13.71 -3.17 -0.14
CA ASP A 31 13.86 -3.43 1.30
C ASP A 31 12.53 -3.40 2.05
N ILE A 32 11.46 -3.00 1.38
CA ILE A 32 10.15 -2.87 2.01
C ILE A 32 9.31 -4.10 1.63
N CYS A 33 8.65 -4.68 2.62
CA CYS A 33 7.67 -5.71 2.36
C CYS A 33 6.31 -5.05 2.17
N PHE A 34 5.71 -5.26 1.01
CA PHE A 34 4.43 -4.64 0.67
C PHE A 34 3.31 -5.64 0.91
N HIS A 35 2.44 -5.31 1.85
CA HIS A 35 1.26 -6.10 2.15
C HIS A 35 0.11 -5.50 1.35
N ILE A 36 -0.30 -6.20 0.29
CA ILE A 36 -1.41 -5.75 -0.54
C ILE A 36 -2.63 -6.54 -0.10
N ALA A 37 -3.57 -5.82 0.51
CA ALA A 37 -4.74 -6.43 1.11
C ALA A 37 -6.01 -5.99 0.39
N ALA A 38 -6.97 -6.90 0.28
CA ALA A 38 -8.24 -6.60 -0.37
C ALA A 38 -9.34 -7.48 0.19
N PRO A 39 -10.60 -6.99 0.20
CA PRO A 39 -11.73 -7.81 0.61
C PRO A 39 -12.22 -8.74 -0.50
N VAL A 40 -11.55 -8.77 -1.65
CA VAL A 40 -11.92 -9.56 -2.82
C VAL A 40 -10.70 -10.35 -3.30
N HIS A 41 -10.93 -11.28 -4.22
CA HIS A 41 -9.83 -12.06 -4.80
C HIS A 41 -8.97 -11.19 -5.70
N PHE A 42 -7.67 -11.46 -5.67
CA PHE A 42 -6.72 -10.73 -6.49
C PHE A 42 -6.74 -11.26 -7.92
N SER A 43 -6.51 -10.35 -8.88
CA SER A 43 -6.35 -10.73 -10.27
C SER A 43 -5.00 -11.43 -10.47
N GLU A 44 -4.87 -12.12 -11.61
CA GLU A 44 -3.60 -12.75 -11.95
C GLU A 44 -2.48 -11.71 -12.10
N LYS A 45 -2.83 -10.53 -12.59
CA LYS A 45 -1.87 -9.44 -12.73
C LYS A 45 -1.20 -9.09 -11.40
N ILE A 46 -1.98 -9.07 -10.32
CA ILE A 46 -1.44 -8.81 -8.98
C ILE A 46 -0.78 -10.07 -8.43
N GLY A 47 -1.37 -11.23 -8.70
CA GLY A 47 -0.86 -12.48 -8.14
C GLY A 47 0.58 -12.79 -8.50
N VAL A 48 1.00 -12.44 -9.71
CA VAL A 48 2.38 -12.72 -10.14
C VAL A 48 3.41 -11.86 -9.42
N LEU A 49 2.99 -10.77 -8.79
CA LEU A 49 3.93 -9.89 -8.09
C LEU A 49 4.51 -10.55 -6.86
N GLU A 50 3.79 -11.51 -6.27
CA GLU A 50 4.26 -12.21 -5.07
C GLU A 50 5.54 -12.99 -5.32
N SER A 51 5.71 -13.51 -6.53
CA SER A 51 6.90 -14.27 -6.87
C SER A 51 8.03 -13.38 -7.38
N LYS A 52 7.73 -12.15 -7.77
CA LYS A 52 8.69 -11.26 -8.41
C LYS A 52 9.27 -10.23 -7.45
N TYR A 53 8.47 -9.79 -6.50
CA TYR A 53 8.85 -8.72 -5.56
C TYR A 53 8.60 -9.15 -4.12
N ASN A 54 8.98 -8.31 -3.19
CA ASN A 54 8.76 -8.54 -1.78
C ASN A 54 7.32 -8.13 -1.43
N VAL A 55 6.37 -8.94 -1.86
CA VAL A 55 4.94 -8.67 -1.77
C VAL A 55 4.24 -9.83 -1.07
N ARG A 56 3.32 -9.51 -0.18
CA ARG A 56 2.41 -10.48 0.43
C ARG A 56 0.99 -10.07 0.12
N LEU A 57 0.20 -11.01 -0.39
CA LEU A 57 -1.20 -10.76 -0.72
C LEU A 57 -2.07 -11.30 0.41
N VAL A 58 -2.99 -10.45 0.89
CA VAL A 58 -3.83 -10.79 2.03
C VAL A 58 -5.28 -10.51 1.67
N THR A 59 -6.15 -11.52 1.82
CA THR A 59 -7.59 -11.28 1.70
C THR A 59 -8.10 -10.96 3.10
N VAL A 60 -8.75 -9.80 3.25
CA VAL A 60 -9.25 -9.35 4.55
C VAL A 60 -10.77 -9.44 4.57
N THR A 61 -11.30 -10.07 5.62
CA THR A 61 -12.74 -10.25 5.78
C THR A 61 -13.25 -9.74 7.13
N THR A 62 -12.35 -9.36 8.05
CA THR A 62 -12.75 -8.92 9.37
C THR A 62 -11.98 -7.66 9.77
N ASP A 63 -12.57 -6.90 10.70
CA ASP A 63 -11.91 -5.72 11.27
C ASP A 63 -10.64 -6.09 12.02
N GLN A 64 -10.62 -7.26 12.65
CA GLN A 64 -9.42 -7.70 13.36
C GLN A 64 -8.23 -7.88 12.43
N GLN A 65 -8.48 -8.38 11.23
CA GLN A 65 -7.41 -8.53 10.24
C GLN A 65 -6.86 -7.16 9.81
N ILE A 66 -7.75 -6.19 9.65
CA ILE A 66 -7.34 -4.84 9.29
C ILE A 66 -6.55 -4.20 10.44
N ASP A 67 -7.03 -4.33 11.66
CA ASP A 67 -6.33 -3.80 12.83
C ASP A 67 -4.94 -4.42 12.96
N PHE A 68 -4.82 -5.72 12.69
CA PHE A 68 -3.52 -6.38 12.74
C PHE A 68 -2.56 -5.75 11.73
N LEU A 69 -3.04 -5.50 10.50
CA LEU A 69 -2.20 -4.89 9.47
C LEU A 69 -1.80 -3.46 9.81
N VAL A 70 -2.72 -2.69 10.39
CA VAL A 70 -2.41 -1.32 10.83
C VAL A 70 -1.31 -1.34 11.90
N ASN A 71 -1.40 -2.28 12.83
CA ASN A 71 -0.40 -2.40 13.88
C ASN A 71 0.95 -2.88 13.35
N MET A 72 0.94 -3.79 12.40
CA MET A 72 2.16 -4.39 11.88
C MET A 72 2.90 -3.49 10.90
N CYS A 73 2.16 -2.75 10.07
CA CYS A 73 2.77 -1.97 9.02
C CYS A 73 3.24 -0.62 9.53
N ASP A 74 4.32 -0.12 8.95
CA ASP A 74 4.95 1.13 9.36
C ASP A 74 4.32 2.34 8.69
N PHE A 75 3.77 2.16 7.49
CA PHE A 75 3.12 3.25 6.76
C PHE A 75 2.12 2.69 5.76
N LEU A 76 1.26 3.59 5.27
CA LEU A 76 0.23 3.28 4.30
C LEU A 76 0.52 3.95 2.97
N LEU A 77 0.31 3.24 1.89
CA LEU A 77 0.29 3.82 0.54
C LEU A 77 -1.17 3.90 0.09
N ASP A 78 -1.69 5.13 0.03
CA ASP A 78 -3.06 5.42 -0.39
C ASP A 78 -3.04 5.68 -1.90
N ILE A 79 -2.86 4.60 -2.68
CA ILE A 79 -2.58 4.69 -4.11
C ILE A 79 -3.53 3.87 -4.98
N ASN A 80 -4.62 3.36 -4.44
CA ASN A 80 -5.62 2.66 -5.25
C ASN A 80 -6.61 3.67 -5.84
N HIS A 81 -7.12 3.35 -7.03
CA HIS A 81 -7.94 4.30 -7.80
C HIS A 81 -9.41 4.31 -7.43
N PHE A 82 -9.87 3.37 -6.63
CA PHE A 82 -11.28 3.32 -6.23
C PHE A 82 -11.43 3.80 -4.80
N GLN A 83 -12.60 3.60 -4.22
CA GLN A 83 -12.90 4.14 -2.91
C GLN A 83 -11.95 3.63 -1.84
N GLU A 84 -11.82 4.41 -0.81
CA GLU A 84 -11.06 4.02 0.38
C GLU A 84 -11.77 2.84 1.06
N VAL A 85 -10.98 1.87 1.53
CA VAL A 85 -11.53 0.68 2.18
C VAL A 85 -11.43 0.86 3.70
N ASP A 86 -12.57 0.72 4.37
CA ASP A 86 -12.65 0.66 5.85
C ASP A 86 -11.96 1.81 6.56
N ALA A 87 -12.02 3.01 5.99
CA ALA A 87 -11.43 4.22 6.57
C ALA A 87 -9.96 4.01 6.94
N ILE A 88 -9.22 3.34 6.05
CA ILE A 88 -7.84 2.93 6.35
C ILE A 88 -6.91 4.12 6.58
N VAL A 89 -7.14 5.23 5.87
CA VAL A 89 -6.31 6.42 6.03
C VAL A 89 -6.46 6.95 7.46
N SER A 90 -7.70 7.07 7.94
CA SER A 90 -7.96 7.54 9.31
C SER A 90 -7.31 6.63 10.35
N ARG A 91 -7.34 5.31 10.11
CA ARG A 91 -6.74 4.37 11.05
C ARG A 91 -5.24 4.59 11.18
N PHE A 92 -4.56 4.85 10.05
CA PHE A 92 -3.12 5.11 10.09
C PHE A 92 -2.81 6.47 10.72
N VAL A 93 -3.60 7.48 10.41
CA VAL A 93 -3.41 8.81 11.01
C VAL A 93 -3.60 8.75 12.52
N GLN A 94 -4.62 8.03 12.99
CA GLN A 94 -4.85 7.88 14.43
C GLN A 94 -3.75 7.09 15.11
N ALA A 95 -3.11 6.18 14.39
CA ALA A 95 -1.98 5.40 14.91
C ALA A 95 -0.67 6.19 14.82
N GLU A 96 -0.72 7.43 14.34
CA GLU A 96 0.45 8.30 14.16
C GLU A 96 1.48 7.69 13.23
N LYS A 97 1.00 7.04 12.17
CA LYS A 97 1.85 6.44 11.15
C LYS A 97 1.69 7.20 9.83
N PRO A 98 2.77 7.35 9.05
CA PRO A 98 2.69 8.15 7.83
C PRO A 98 1.80 7.52 6.76
N VAL A 99 1.16 8.38 5.97
CA VAL A 99 0.37 7.97 4.81
C VAL A 99 0.86 8.76 3.60
N PHE A 100 1.19 8.05 2.53
CA PHE A 100 1.65 8.65 1.29
C PHE A 100 0.65 8.34 0.18
N ALA A 101 0.41 9.33 -0.69
CA ALA A 101 -0.56 9.18 -1.77
C ALA A 101 -0.08 9.91 -3.00
N PHE A 102 -0.65 9.56 -4.15
CA PHE A 102 -0.48 10.35 -5.36
C PHE A 102 -1.64 11.31 -5.54
N ASP A 103 -1.42 12.35 -6.32
CA ASP A 103 -2.42 13.39 -6.56
C ASP A 103 -3.69 12.84 -7.20
N ASN A 104 -3.59 11.70 -7.92
CA ASN A 104 -4.73 11.09 -8.57
C ASN A 104 -5.34 9.92 -7.80
N THR A 105 -4.85 9.63 -6.59
CA THR A 105 -5.38 8.52 -5.78
C THR A 105 -5.71 8.92 -4.35
N VAL A 106 -5.34 10.12 -3.92
CA VAL A 106 -5.52 10.54 -2.52
C VAL A 106 -7.01 10.53 -2.16
N HIS A 107 -7.33 9.95 -1.00
CA HIS A 107 -8.71 9.85 -0.53
C HIS A 107 -8.95 10.90 0.55
N GLY A 108 -9.56 12.00 0.14
CA GLY A 108 -9.89 13.09 1.06
C GLY A 108 -8.65 13.89 1.45
N ASN A 109 -8.84 14.71 2.47
CA ASN A 109 -7.76 15.55 3.02
C ASN A 109 -7.60 15.17 4.49
N GLN A 110 -6.84 14.11 4.75
CA GLN A 110 -6.76 13.49 6.06
C GLN A 110 -5.35 13.49 6.64
N GLY A 111 -4.45 14.29 6.06
CA GLY A 111 -3.07 14.35 6.54
C GLY A 111 -2.10 13.51 5.73
N GLN A 112 -2.50 13.04 4.55
CA GLN A 112 -1.59 12.33 3.66
C GLN A 112 -0.53 13.27 3.12
N GLU A 113 0.66 12.71 2.89
CA GLU A 113 1.68 13.39 2.13
C GLU A 113 1.49 13.05 0.66
N VAL A 114 1.21 14.04 -0.18
CA VAL A 114 0.78 13.84 -1.56
C VAL A 114 1.89 14.16 -2.53
N PHE A 115 2.08 13.27 -3.51
CA PHE A 115 3.10 13.40 -4.54
C PHE A 115 2.44 13.34 -5.91
N LEU A 116 3.11 13.89 -6.93
CA LEU A 116 2.60 13.81 -8.29
C LEU A 116 2.83 12.41 -8.85
N SER A 117 1.80 11.84 -9.45
CA SER A 117 1.91 10.52 -10.07
C SER A 117 2.87 10.54 -11.26
N SER A 118 3.02 11.69 -11.91
CA SER A 118 3.93 11.84 -13.05
C SER A 118 5.40 11.84 -12.63
N THR A 119 5.69 12.00 -11.34
CA THR A 119 7.05 11.96 -10.82
C THR A 119 7.10 11.06 -9.59
N PRO A 120 6.89 9.73 -9.77
CA PRO A 120 6.80 8.83 -8.62
C PRO A 120 8.12 8.69 -7.85
N ASP A 121 9.23 9.09 -8.45
CA ASP A 121 10.52 9.11 -7.76
C ASP A 121 10.49 10.02 -6.54
N LYS A 122 9.67 11.06 -6.55
CA LYS A 122 9.56 11.95 -5.40
C LYS A 122 8.98 11.24 -4.19
N LEU A 123 8.06 10.32 -4.39
CA LEU A 123 7.52 9.53 -3.30
C LEU A 123 8.55 8.50 -2.81
N VAL A 124 9.21 7.82 -3.75
CA VAL A 124 10.13 6.74 -3.43
C VAL A 124 11.37 7.23 -2.70
N PHE A 125 11.87 8.38 -3.09
CA PHE A 125 13.10 8.94 -2.50
C PHE A 125 12.83 10.07 -1.51
N ARG A 126 11.69 10.02 -0.90
CA ARG A 126 11.29 11.02 0.07
C ARG A 126 12.16 10.99 1.36
#